data_e210389044dcf716352514bcf36920a2
#
_entry.id   e210389044dcf716352514bcf36920a2
#
_cell.length_a   1.000
_cell.length_b   1.000
_cell.length_c   1.000
_cell.angle_alpha   90.00
_cell.angle_beta   90.00
_cell.angle_gamma   90.00
#
_symmetry.space_group_name_H-M   'P 1'
#
loop_
_entity.id
_entity.type
_entity.pdbx_description
1 polymer ?
#
loop_
_entity_poly.entity_id
_entity_poly.type
_entity_poly.pdbx_seq_one_letter_code
_entity_poly.pdbx_strand_id
1 'polypeptide(L)'
;MKTLNIIGSGRVGRACGRLWTKARAFEIKDVLTRSRASAAAAVKFIGAGHAAGNFAEMRPADVWMIATRDDAIVPSCVTLAGSGKIVPGNIVFHVSGATPSSDLKPARERGALIASVHPIKTFTDARLAAQTFAGTYCGAEGDRGALKMLKPAFAKIGARVLDINPELKPIYHAGGVFACNYLVALMEAALRAHEKAGMPRAASLKALEPMVRETVDAIFDNGPERALTGPISRGDVATVRRQRAVIGSWDAEIGELYRGLGLVAVALAESGRRIDAWRAAELRAALTKVIG
;
A
#
# COMPACT_ATOMS: atom_id res chain seq x y z
N MET A 1 -11.97 -10.49 26.82
CA MET A 1 -11.25 -9.82 25.73
C MET A 1 -10.12 -10.73 25.30
N LYS A 2 -9.88 -10.91 23.99
CA LYS A 2 -8.78 -11.75 23.49
C LYS A 2 -7.44 -11.05 23.72
N THR A 3 -6.42 -11.84 24.00
CA THR A 3 -5.04 -11.37 24.21
C THR A 3 -4.30 -11.28 22.87
N LEU A 4 -3.45 -10.26 22.71
CA LEU A 4 -2.68 -10.01 21.50
C LEU A 4 -1.19 -9.81 21.80
N ASN A 5 -0.34 -10.55 21.11
CA ASN A 5 1.10 -10.30 21.03
C ASN A 5 1.46 -9.63 19.69
N ILE A 6 2.40 -8.69 19.73
CA ILE A 6 2.86 -7.95 18.57
C ILE A 6 4.34 -8.24 18.30
N ILE A 7 4.61 -8.84 17.14
CA ILE A 7 5.97 -9.12 16.66
C ILE A 7 6.30 -8.11 15.56
N GLY A 8 7.30 -7.27 15.81
CA GLY A 8 7.56 -6.08 14.99
C GLY A 8 6.61 -4.95 15.36
N SER A 9 7.15 -3.79 15.63
CA SER A 9 6.37 -2.62 16.02
C SER A 9 6.87 -1.39 15.27
N GLY A 10 6.74 -1.46 13.94
CA GLY A 10 6.89 -0.33 13.05
C GLY A 10 5.69 0.63 13.18
N ARG A 11 5.49 1.48 12.18
CA ARG A 11 4.42 2.49 12.20
C ARG A 11 3.02 1.86 12.28
N VAL A 12 2.77 0.79 11.52
CA VAL A 12 1.48 0.05 11.52
C VAL A 12 1.24 -0.63 12.87
N GLY A 13 2.20 -1.43 13.34
CA GLY A 13 2.07 -2.16 14.60
C GLY A 13 1.81 -1.25 15.80
N ARG A 14 2.52 -0.11 15.88
CA ARG A 14 2.30 0.92 16.91
C ARG A 14 0.92 1.56 16.79
N ALA A 15 0.53 2.01 15.60
CA ALA A 15 -0.76 2.68 15.39
C ALA A 15 -1.93 1.75 15.74
N CYS A 16 -1.96 0.53 15.20
CA CYS A 16 -3.00 -0.45 15.49
C CYS A 16 -3.01 -0.86 16.96
N GLY A 17 -1.84 -1.16 17.56
CA GLY A 17 -1.73 -1.51 18.97
C GLY A 17 -2.31 -0.44 19.88
N ARG A 18 -1.96 0.86 19.63
CA ARG A 18 -2.53 1.99 20.38
C ARG A 18 -4.03 2.13 20.22
N LEU A 19 -4.53 1.97 19.00
CA LEU A 19 -5.97 2.06 18.73
C LEU A 19 -6.75 0.93 19.38
N TRP A 20 -6.28 -0.32 19.30
CA TRP A 20 -6.92 -1.45 19.97
C TRP A 20 -6.90 -1.36 21.49
N THR A 21 -5.81 -0.84 22.07
CA THR A 21 -5.76 -0.55 23.51
C THR A 21 -6.84 0.44 23.91
N LYS A 22 -6.96 1.58 23.18
CA LYS A 22 -7.98 2.60 23.44
C LYS A 22 -9.41 2.07 23.25
N ALA A 23 -9.64 1.31 22.18
CA ALA A 23 -10.95 0.75 21.86
C ALA A 23 -11.29 -0.51 22.69
N ARG A 24 -10.38 -0.99 23.54
CA ARG A 24 -10.54 -2.26 24.26
C ARG A 24 -10.91 -3.42 23.34
N ALA A 25 -10.26 -3.49 22.16
CA ALA A 25 -10.48 -4.56 21.20
C ALA A 25 -9.65 -5.80 21.53
N PHE A 26 -8.43 -5.59 22.01
CA PHE A 26 -7.50 -6.60 22.49
C PHE A 26 -6.86 -6.19 23.80
N GLU A 27 -6.47 -7.17 24.60
CA GLU A 27 -5.50 -7.02 25.68
C GLU A 27 -4.10 -7.24 25.10
N ILE A 28 -3.31 -6.17 25.00
CA ILE A 28 -1.92 -6.26 24.50
C ILE A 28 -1.06 -6.87 25.60
N LYS A 29 -0.48 -8.05 25.34
CA LYS A 29 0.39 -8.73 26.31
C LYS A 29 1.85 -8.37 26.14
N ASP A 30 2.44 -8.75 25.00
CA ASP A 30 3.86 -8.55 24.78
C ASP A 30 4.13 -7.96 23.40
N VAL A 31 5.17 -7.14 23.35
CA VAL A 31 5.66 -6.51 22.11
C VAL A 31 7.13 -6.90 21.95
N LEU A 32 7.44 -7.54 20.83
CA LEU A 32 8.79 -7.93 20.44
C LEU A 32 9.24 -7.12 19.25
N THR A 33 10.44 -6.58 19.32
CA THR A 33 11.11 -5.90 18.19
C THR A 33 12.59 -6.32 18.13
N ARG A 34 13.36 -5.73 17.20
CA ARG A 34 14.79 -6.04 17.04
C ARG A 34 15.64 -5.74 18.28
N SER A 35 15.19 -4.89 19.18
CA SER A 35 15.88 -4.58 20.43
C SER A 35 14.88 -4.31 21.56
N ARG A 36 15.27 -4.61 22.78
CA ARG A 36 14.45 -4.34 23.97
C ARG A 36 14.12 -2.84 24.12
N ALA A 37 15.05 -1.96 23.78
CA ALA A 37 14.82 -0.51 23.78
C ALA A 37 13.72 -0.10 22.80
N SER A 38 13.73 -0.66 21.58
CA SER A 38 12.68 -0.40 20.60
C SER A 38 11.32 -0.98 21.02
N ALA A 39 11.31 -2.15 21.67
CA ALA A 39 10.10 -2.75 22.22
C ALA A 39 9.52 -1.89 23.37
N ALA A 40 10.37 -1.41 24.28
CA ALA A 40 9.95 -0.50 25.36
C ALA A 40 9.37 0.83 24.82
N ALA A 41 10.00 1.42 23.79
CA ALA A 41 9.47 2.60 23.12
C ALA A 41 8.12 2.34 22.45
N ALA A 42 7.93 1.15 21.89
CA ALA A 42 6.66 0.74 21.29
C ALA A 42 5.56 0.55 22.36
N VAL A 43 5.85 -0.14 23.44
CA VAL A 43 4.95 -0.32 24.60
C VAL A 43 4.52 1.04 25.17
N LYS A 44 5.46 1.96 25.38
CA LYS A 44 5.17 3.34 25.83
C LYS A 44 4.22 4.06 24.87
N PHE A 45 4.42 3.91 23.56
CA PHE A 45 3.55 4.52 22.55
C PHE A 45 2.16 3.88 22.52
N ILE A 46 2.08 2.55 22.56
CA ILE A 46 0.84 1.77 22.56
C ILE A 46 0.02 2.08 23.81
N GLY A 47 0.69 2.24 24.94
CA GLY A 47 0.07 2.47 26.26
C GLY A 47 -0.36 1.19 26.97
N ALA A 48 0.10 0.02 26.50
CA ALA A 48 -0.18 -1.29 27.10
C ALA A 48 0.88 -2.33 26.67
N GLY A 49 0.95 -3.44 27.41
CA GLY A 49 1.82 -4.57 27.11
C GLY A 49 3.18 -4.49 27.82
N HIS A 50 4.03 -5.49 27.56
CA HIS A 50 5.38 -5.57 28.08
C HIS A 50 6.38 -5.71 26.93
N ALA A 51 7.56 -5.16 27.11
CA ALA A 51 8.64 -5.25 26.13
C ALA A 51 9.38 -6.60 26.31
N ALA A 52 9.23 -7.49 25.32
CA ALA A 52 10.00 -8.73 25.26
C ALA A 52 11.33 -8.50 24.55
N GLY A 53 12.39 -9.12 25.04
CA GLY A 53 13.72 -9.09 24.44
C GLY A 53 13.90 -10.14 23.34
N ASN A 54 13.17 -11.24 23.44
CA ASN A 54 13.19 -12.35 22.49
C ASN A 54 11.87 -13.16 22.54
N PHE A 55 11.72 -14.15 21.66
CA PHE A 55 10.52 -14.99 21.62
C PHE A 55 10.31 -15.83 22.89
N ALA A 56 11.37 -16.23 23.60
CA ALA A 56 11.26 -17.02 24.82
C ALA A 56 10.57 -16.24 25.95
N GLU A 57 10.80 -14.93 26.02
CA GLU A 57 10.17 -14.06 27.01
C GLU A 57 8.69 -13.75 26.73
N MET A 58 8.22 -13.93 25.48
CA MET A 58 6.82 -13.66 25.16
C MET A 58 5.90 -14.68 25.81
N ARG A 59 4.84 -14.20 26.45
CA ARG A 59 3.81 -15.05 27.06
C ARG A 59 2.85 -15.58 25.99
N PRO A 60 2.21 -16.75 26.18
CA PRO A 60 1.17 -17.23 25.29
C PRO A 60 0.03 -16.20 25.11
N ALA A 61 -0.52 -16.12 23.92
CA ALA A 61 -1.63 -15.22 23.59
C ALA A 61 -2.61 -15.89 22.60
N ASP A 62 -3.85 -15.43 22.58
CA ASP A 62 -4.87 -15.91 21.64
C ASP A 62 -4.53 -15.52 20.19
N VAL A 63 -3.93 -14.35 20.01
CA VAL A 63 -3.69 -13.71 18.73
C VAL A 63 -2.25 -13.23 18.65
N TRP A 64 -1.64 -13.40 17.49
CA TRP A 64 -0.28 -12.99 17.19
C TRP A 64 -0.27 -12.14 15.94
N MET A 65 0.12 -10.88 16.05
CA MET A 65 0.29 -9.99 14.92
C MET A 65 1.77 -9.91 14.53
N ILE A 66 2.08 -10.25 13.29
CA ILE A 66 3.41 -10.03 12.70
C ILE A 66 3.34 -8.71 11.90
N ALA A 67 3.92 -7.66 12.46
CA ALA A 67 3.98 -6.31 11.89
C ALA A 67 5.42 -5.87 11.60
N THR A 68 6.20 -6.80 11.09
CA THR A 68 7.58 -6.60 10.62
C THR A 68 7.58 -6.06 9.18
N ARG A 69 8.76 -5.86 8.59
CA ARG A 69 8.93 -5.68 7.15
C ARG A 69 8.56 -6.98 6.45
N ASP A 70 8.20 -6.92 5.19
CA ASP A 70 7.73 -8.07 4.42
C ASP A 70 8.74 -9.22 4.38
N ASP A 71 10.03 -8.90 4.18
CA ASP A 71 11.15 -9.85 4.19
C ASP A 71 11.35 -10.59 5.53
N ALA A 72 10.82 -10.06 6.62
CA ALA A 72 10.92 -10.63 7.96
C ALA A 72 9.64 -11.32 8.45
N ILE A 73 8.55 -11.34 7.67
CA ILE A 73 7.28 -11.97 8.06
C ILE A 73 7.47 -13.48 8.22
N VAL A 74 7.94 -14.15 7.16
CA VAL A 74 8.13 -15.61 7.16
C VAL A 74 9.16 -16.04 8.21
N PRO A 75 10.36 -15.44 8.31
CA PRO A 75 11.32 -15.75 9.37
C PRO A 75 10.73 -15.59 10.79
N SER A 76 9.95 -14.53 11.02
CA SER A 76 9.28 -14.32 12.31
C SER A 76 8.23 -15.40 12.60
N CYS A 77 7.47 -15.81 11.58
CA CYS A 77 6.49 -16.87 11.69
C CYS A 77 7.14 -18.23 11.99
N VAL A 78 8.25 -18.56 11.33
CA VAL A 78 9.04 -19.78 11.59
C VAL A 78 9.52 -19.82 13.05
N THR A 79 10.12 -18.70 13.51
CA THR A 79 10.60 -18.61 14.90
C THR A 79 9.46 -18.74 15.92
N LEU A 80 8.33 -18.07 15.65
CA LEU A 80 7.13 -18.19 16.51
C LEU A 80 6.61 -19.64 16.51
N ALA A 81 6.50 -20.29 15.37
CA ALA A 81 6.05 -21.69 15.27
C ALA A 81 6.97 -22.67 15.99
N GLY A 82 8.28 -22.39 15.96
CA GLY A 82 9.30 -23.18 16.67
C GLY A 82 9.34 -22.92 18.19
N SER A 83 8.74 -21.83 18.69
CA SER A 83 8.78 -21.47 20.11
C SER A 83 7.87 -22.30 21.03
N GLY A 84 7.00 -23.15 20.46
CA GLY A 84 6.03 -23.94 21.23
C GLY A 84 4.88 -23.13 21.85
N LYS A 85 4.74 -21.85 21.51
CA LYS A 85 3.73 -20.95 22.11
C LYS A 85 2.42 -20.88 21.32
N ILE A 86 2.40 -21.41 20.10
CA ILE A 86 1.18 -21.56 19.32
C ILE A 86 0.47 -22.82 19.74
N VAL A 87 -0.81 -22.68 20.05
CA VAL A 87 -1.73 -23.80 20.31
C VAL A 87 -2.84 -23.81 19.27
N PRO A 88 -3.47 -24.97 19.00
CA PRO A 88 -4.59 -25.05 18.07
C PRO A 88 -5.69 -24.03 18.38
N GLY A 89 -6.16 -23.33 17.34
CA GLY A 89 -7.16 -22.27 17.47
C GLY A 89 -6.62 -20.87 17.75
N ASN A 90 -5.32 -20.71 18.00
CA ASN A 90 -4.72 -19.38 17.98
C ASN A 90 -4.85 -18.75 16.60
N ILE A 91 -4.77 -17.44 16.54
CA ILE A 91 -4.75 -16.69 15.29
C ILE A 91 -3.37 -16.07 15.11
N VAL A 92 -2.76 -16.31 13.96
CA VAL A 92 -1.55 -15.62 13.52
C VAL A 92 -1.86 -14.83 12.26
N PHE A 93 -1.62 -13.53 12.29
CA PHE A 93 -1.87 -12.69 11.12
C PHE A 93 -0.76 -11.67 10.92
N HIS A 94 -0.65 -11.17 9.69
CA HIS A 94 0.25 -10.06 9.36
C HIS A 94 -0.51 -8.91 8.68
N VAL A 95 0.19 -7.78 8.52
CA VAL A 95 -0.38 -6.54 7.98
C VAL A 95 0.24 -6.11 6.64
N SER A 96 0.96 -7.01 5.96
CA SER A 96 1.53 -6.76 4.65
C SER A 96 0.45 -6.67 3.57
N GLY A 97 0.63 -5.74 2.63
CA GLY A 97 -0.21 -5.63 1.44
C GLY A 97 0.18 -6.60 0.33
N ALA A 98 1.45 -6.99 0.26
CA ALA A 98 1.99 -7.80 -0.84
C ALA A 98 2.04 -9.31 -0.52
N THR A 99 2.34 -9.66 0.75
CA THR A 99 2.53 -11.05 1.20
C THR A 99 1.17 -11.71 1.45
N PRO A 100 0.87 -12.90 0.88
CA PRO A 100 -0.37 -13.62 1.19
C PRO A 100 -0.30 -14.29 2.56
N SER A 101 -1.48 -14.55 3.17
CA SER A 101 -1.54 -15.24 4.47
C SER A 101 -1.01 -16.68 4.41
N SER A 102 -1.02 -17.32 3.23
CA SER A 102 -0.44 -18.64 3.01
C SER A 102 1.03 -18.74 3.44
N ASP A 103 1.76 -17.65 3.43
CA ASP A 103 3.16 -17.58 3.86
C ASP A 103 3.32 -17.75 5.39
N LEU A 104 2.22 -17.70 6.12
CA LEU A 104 2.16 -18.09 7.55
C LEU A 104 1.95 -19.60 7.73
N LYS A 105 2.21 -20.42 6.70
CA LYS A 105 2.12 -21.88 6.75
C LYS A 105 2.80 -22.49 7.98
N PRO A 106 4.00 -22.07 8.44
CA PRO A 106 4.60 -22.62 9.66
C PRO A 106 3.70 -22.51 10.92
N ALA A 107 2.92 -21.44 11.04
CA ALA A 107 1.96 -21.29 12.14
C ALA A 107 0.73 -22.16 11.94
N ARG A 108 0.22 -22.31 10.70
CA ARG A 108 -0.89 -23.21 10.37
C ARG A 108 -0.56 -24.66 10.70
N GLU A 109 0.66 -25.12 10.44
CA GLU A 109 1.15 -26.46 10.79
C GLU A 109 1.16 -26.74 12.30
N ARG A 110 1.10 -25.69 13.12
CA ARG A 110 0.93 -25.77 14.59
C ARG A 110 -0.53 -25.64 15.04
N GLY A 111 -1.48 -25.66 14.09
CA GLY A 111 -2.91 -25.57 14.37
C GLY A 111 -3.45 -24.14 14.50
N ALA A 112 -2.66 -23.12 14.18
CA ALA A 112 -3.16 -21.75 14.14
C ALA A 112 -4.03 -21.51 12.91
N LEU A 113 -5.03 -20.64 13.06
CA LEU A 113 -5.73 -20.00 11.96
C LEU A 113 -4.89 -18.81 11.45
N ILE A 114 -4.73 -18.70 10.15
CA ILE A 114 -3.87 -17.67 9.57
C ILE A 114 -4.68 -16.66 8.76
N ALA A 115 -4.23 -15.40 8.77
CA ALA A 115 -4.85 -14.33 7.98
C ALA A 115 -3.86 -13.22 7.64
N SER A 116 -4.27 -12.36 6.73
CA SER A 116 -3.68 -11.06 6.50
C SER A 116 -4.76 -10.00 6.51
N VAL A 117 -4.48 -8.87 7.17
CA VAL A 117 -5.34 -7.68 7.14
C VAL A 117 -4.47 -6.46 6.89
N HIS A 118 -4.51 -5.93 5.68
CA HIS A 118 -3.66 -4.83 5.24
C HIS A 118 -4.41 -3.50 5.23
N PRO A 119 -4.08 -2.54 6.10
CA PRO A 119 -4.63 -1.18 6.03
C PRO A 119 -4.09 -0.43 4.80
N ILE A 120 -5.00 -0.01 3.91
CA ILE A 120 -4.68 0.79 2.72
C ILE A 120 -4.50 2.24 3.17
N LYS A 121 -3.31 2.56 3.65
CA LYS A 121 -2.99 3.88 4.20
C LYS A 121 -1.50 4.14 4.16
N THR A 122 -1.13 5.37 3.91
CA THR A 122 0.26 5.81 4.04
C THR A 122 0.59 6.02 5.52
N PHE A 123 1.55 5.25 6.04
CA PHE A 123 2.03 5.35 7.42
C PHE A 123 3.36 6.11 7.45
N THR A 124 3.34 7.41 7.36
CA THR A 124 4.56 8.26 7.50
C THR A 124 4.99 8.40 8.96
N ASP A 125 4.02 8.52 9.87
CA ASP A 125 4.19 8.60 11.31
C ASP A 125 3.09 7.80 12.03
N ALA A 126 3.45 7.09 13.10
CA ALA A 126 2.51 6.23 13.82
C ALA A 126 1.44 7.01 14.60
N ARG A 127 1.76 8.21 15.10
CA ARG A 127 0.81 9.07 15.84
C ARG A 127 -0.22 9.65 14.90
N LEU A 128 0.23 10.24 13.81
CA LEU A 128 -0.64 10.77 12.77
C LEU A 128 -1.53 9.66 12.18
N ALA A 129 -0.93 8.49 11.89
CA ALA A 129 -1.68 7.35 11.40
C ALA A 129 -2.77 6.90 12.38
N ALA A 130 -2.50 6.88 13.68
CA ALA A 130 -3.51 6.54 14.69
C ALA A 130 -4.62 7.61 14.80
N GLN A 131 -4.31 8.88 14.61
CA GLN A 131 -5.30 9.96 14.63
C GLN A 131 -6.24 9.94 13.43
N THR A 132 -5.71 9.57 12.26
CA THR A 132 -6.42 9.60 10.97
C THR A 132 -6.80 8.19 10.47
N PHE A 133 -6.89 7.19 11.36
CA PHE A 133 -7.14 5.80 10.98
C PHE A 133 -8.60 5.52 10.65
N ALA A 134 -9.53 6.20 11.32
CA ALA A 134 -10.97 6.01 11.09
C ALA A 134 -11.32 6.23 9.61
N GLY A 135 -12.14 5.35 9.05
CA GLY A 135 -12.47 5.33 7.63
C GLY A 135 -11.47 4.59 6.73
N THR A 136 -10.31 4.16 7.27
CA THR A 136 -9.31 3.42 6.49
C THR A 136 -9.89 2.09 5.98
N TYR A 137 -9.77 1.85 4.68
CA TYR A 137 -10.08 0.55 4.11
C TYR A 137 -8.94 -0.44 4.39
N CYS A 138 -9.31 -1.70 4.64
CA CYS A 138 -8.35 -2.79 4.85
C CYS A 138 -8.71 -3.94 3.92
N GLY A 139 -7.76 -4.41 3.12
CA GLY A 139 -7.89 -5.67 2.39
C GLY A 139 -7.59 -6.85 3.30
N ALA A 140 -8.48 -7.83 3.36
CA ALA A 140 -8.36 -8.99 4.24
C ALA A 140 -8.51 -10.30 3.47
N GLU A 141 -7.70 -11.30 3.83
CA GLU A 141 -7.79 -12.66 3.31
C GLU A 141 -7.24 -13.66 4.34
N GLY A 142 -7.60 -14.94 4.21
CA GLY A 142 -7.15 -16.01 5.09
C GLY A 142 -8.27 -16.90 5.60
N ASP A 143 -8.02 -17.61 6.71
CA ASP A 143 -8.97 -18.55 7.27
C ASP A 143 -10.23 -17.86 7.81
N ARG A 144 -11.41 -18.41 7.48
CA ARG A 144 -12.72 -17.85 7.88
C ARG A 144 -12.82 -17.60 9.39
N GLY A 145 -12.26 -18.53 10.20
CA GLY A 145 -12.25 -18.39 11.66
C GLY A 145 -11.41 -17.21 12.15
N ALA A 146 -10.25 -16.98 11.54
CA ALA A 146 -9.41 -15.82 11.82
C ALA A 146 -10.11 -14.52 11.42
N LEU A 147 -10.65 -14.45 10.20
CA LEU A 147 -11.34 -13.26 9.70
C LEU A 147 -12.60 -12.91 10.50
N LYS A 148 -13.35 -13.91 10.98
CA LYS A 148 -14.52 -13.71 11.85
C LYS A 148 -14.18 -12.94 13.13
N MET A 149 -12.96 -13.11 13.65
CA MET A 149 -12.49 -12.39 14.84
C MET A 149 -11.77 -11.07 14.49
N LEU A 150 -10.94 -11.06 13.44
CA LEU A 150 -10.13 -9.90 13.11
C LEU A 150 -10.96 -8.74 12.53
N LYS A 151 -11.93 -9.02 11.64
CA LYS A 151 -12.76 -7.95 11.02
C LYS A 151 -13.48 -7.09 12.06
N PRO A 152 -14.18 -7.63 13.08
CA PRO A 152 -14.77 -6.82 14.14
C PRO A 152 -13.73 -6.02 14.94
N ALA A 153 -12.53 -6.57 15.18
CA ALA A 153 -11.48 -5.88 15.92
C ALA A 153 -10.92 -4.69 15.13
N PHE A 154 -10.77 -4.81 13.81
CA PHE A 154 -10.41 -3.70 12.92
C PHE A 154 -11.56 -2.69 12.80
N ALA A 155 -12.79 -3.13 12.68
CA ALA A 155 -13.97 -2.25 12.65
C ALA A 155 -14.08 -1.39 13.93
N LYS A 156 -13.76 -1.96 15.10
CA LYS A 156 -13.74 -1.23 16.38
C LYS A 156 -12.79 -0.03 16.41
N ILE A 157 -11.77 -0.04 15.57
CA ILE A 157 -10.84 1.09 15.41
C ILE A 157 -11.14 1.96 14.19
N GLY A 158 -12.34 1.79 13.61
CA GLY A 158 -12.84 2.61 12.50
C GLY A 158 -12.45 2.13 11.10
N ALA A 159 -11.87 0.93 10.96
CA ALA A 159 -11.55 0.37 9.64
C ALA A 159 -12.80 -0.13 8.90
N ARG A 160 -12.75 -0.07 7.56
CA ARG A 160 -13.68 -0.72 6.63
C ARG A 160 -12.99 -1.91 5.99
N VAL A 161 -13.35 -3.13 6.39
CA VAL A 161 -12.63 -4.34 5.94
C VAL A 161 -13.33 -4.97 4.75
N LEU A 162 -12.60 -5.16 3.67
CA LEU A 162 -13.05 -5.81 2.43
C LEU A 162 -12.27 -7.11 2.22
N ASP A 163 -12.96 -8.13 1.72
CA ASP A 163 -12.30 -9.38 1.31
C ASP A 163 -11.56 -9.17 -0.01
N ILE A 164 -10.36 -9.71 -0.11
CA ILE A 164 -9.55 -9.73 -1.32
C ILE A 164 -9.18 -11.17 -1.68
N ASN A 165 -8.91 -11.41 -2.96
CA ASN A 165 -8.39 -12.70 -3.42
C ASN A 165 -6.92 -12.84 -2.99
N PRO A 166 -6.56 -13.85 -2.18
CA PRO A 166 -5.19 -14.08 -1.73
C PRO A 166 -4.20 -14.34 -2.87
N GLU A 167 -4.63 -15.00 -3.96
CA GLU A 167 -3.78 -15.30 -5.11
C GLU A 167 -3.43 -14.04 -5.92
N LEU A 168 -4.28 -13.02 -5.87
CA LEU A 168 -4.11 -11.74 -6.58
C LEU A 168 -3.57 -10.63 -5.68
N LYS A 169 -3.11 -10.96 -4.48
CA LYS A 169 -2.61 -9.98 -3.52
C LYS A 169 -1.46 -9.12 -4.04
N PRO A 170 -0.49 -9.63 -4.83
CA PRO A 170 0.51 -8.76 -5.46
C PRO A 170 -0.09 -7.71 -6.39
N ILE A 171 -1.14 -8.06 -7.15
CA ILE A 171 -1.84 -7.11 -8.03
C ILE A 171 -2.61 -6.08 -7.19
N TYR A 172 -3.30 -6.54 -6.15
CA TYR A 172 -3.98 -5.65 -5.20
C TYR A 172 -3.02 -4.61 -4.60
N HIS A 173 -1.83 -5.05 -4.16
CA HIS A 173 -0.83 -4.14 -3.59
C HIS A 173 -0.25 -3.19 -4.65
N ALA A 174 -0.02 -3.68 -5.87
CA ALA A 174 0.44 -2.86 -6.99
C ALA A 174 -0.52 -1.68 -7.29
N GLY A 175 -1.81 -1.83 -7.05
CA GLY A 175 -2.78 -0.73 -7.13
C GLY A 175 -2.42 0.45 -6.22
N GLY A 176 -1.99 0.18 -4.98
CA GLY A 176 -1.50 1.21 -4.06
C GLY A 176 -0.14 1.81 -4.49
N VAL A 177 0.74 0.99 -5.07
CA VAL A 177 2.02 1.45 -5.64
C VAL A 177 1.77 2.41 -6.80
N PHE A 178 0.86 2.07 -7.73
CA PHE A 178 0.47 2.96 -8.83
C PHE A 178 -0.09 4.29 -8.30
N ALA A 179 -1.03 4.23 -7.36
CA ALA A 179 -1.72 5.42 -6.89
C ALA A 179 -0.85 6.37 -6.04
N CYS A 180 0.15 5.85 -5.34
CA CYS A 180 0.95 6.65 -4.40
C CYS A 180 2.43 6.71 -4.77
N ASN A 181 3.11 5.56 -4.88
CA ASN A 181 4.55 5.55 -5.11
C ASN A 181 4.90 6.06 -6.51
N TYR A 182 4.15 5.62 -7.53
CA TYR A 182 4.40 6.07 -8.90
C TYR A 182 3.91 7.49 -9.17
N LEU A 183 2.95 8.01 -8.40
CA LEU A 183 2.65 9.44 -8.44
C LEU A 183 3.87 10.29 -8.06
N VAL A 184 4.64 9.87 -7.04
CA VAL A 184 5.90 10.56 -6.67
C VAL A 184 6.92 10.46 -7.81
N ALA A 185 7.07 9.29 -8.45
CA ALA A 185 7.97 9.11 -9.59
C ALA A 185 7.54 9.92 -10.81
N LEU A 186 6.22 10.04 -11.07
CA LEU A 186 5.67 10.90 -12.12
C LEU A 186 5.97 12.37 -11.89
N MET A 187 5.85 12.84 -10.66
CA MET A 187 6.22 14.20 -10.28
C MET A 187 7.71 14.46 -10.53
N GLU A 188 8.58 13.50 -10.22
CA GLU A 188 10.01 13.60 -10.53
C GLU A 188 10.27 13.69 -12.03
N ALA A 189 9.59 12.86 -12.84
CA ALA A 189 9.70 12.92 -14.29
C ALA A 189 9.24 14.29 -14.85
N ALA A 190 8.15 14.84 -14.33
CA ALA A 190 7.65 16.17 -14.72
C ALA A 190 8.64 17.28 -14.35
N LEU A 191 9.23 17.24 -13.15
CA LEU A 191 10.24 18.22 -12.73
C LEU A 191 11.49 18.15 -13.63
N ARG A 192 11.99 16.96 -13.93
CA ARG A 192 13.14 16.78 -14.85
C ARG A 192 12.84 17.32 -16.26
N ALA A 193 11.63 17.08 -16.77
CA ALA A 193 11.23 17.62 -18.08
C ALA A 193 11.17 19.16 -18.09
N HIS A 194 10.65 19.78 -17.03
CA HIS A 194 10.65 21.24 -16.89
C HIS A 194 12.06 21.82 -16.73
N GLU A 195 12.94 21.16 -15.95
CA GLU A 195 14.35 21.56 -15.83
C GLU A 195 15.06 21.50 -17.19
N LYS A 196 14.83 20.43 -17.97
CA LYS A 196 15.34 20.31 -19.34
C LYS A 196 14.85 21.42 -20.25
N ALA A 197 13.61 21.90 -20.05
CA ALA A 197 13.03 23.03 -20.77
C ALA A 197 13.47 24.40 -20.22
N GLY A 198 14.37 24.47 -19.24
CA GLY A 198 14.92 25.69 -18.66
C GLY A 198 14.15 26.27 -17.48
N MET A 199 13.14 25.58 -16.95
CA MET A 199 12.42 26.04 -15.75
C MET A 199 13.12 25.56 -14.47
N PRO A 200 13.49 26.46 -13.54
CA PRO A 200 14.10 26.05 -12.28
C PRO A 200 13.19 25.12 -11.47
N ARG A 201 13.76 24.07 -10.89
CA ARG A 201 13.04 23.01 -10.16
C ARG A 201 12.07 23.53 -9.10
N ALA A 202 12.51 24.50 -8.29
CA ALA A 202 11.68 25.10 -7.24
C ALA A 202 10.47 25.87 -7.81
N ALA A 203 10.63 26.53 -8.95
CA ALA A 203 9.54 27.22 -9.65
C ALA A 203 8.59 26.20 -10.29
N SER A 204 9.14 25.14 -10.90
CA SER A 204 8.37 24.05 -11.49
C SER A 204 7.48 23.36 -10.45
N LEU A 205 8.01 23.04 -9.28
CA LEU A 205 7.24 22.39 -8.21
C LEU A 205 6.05 23.26 -7.75
N LYS A 206 6.26 24.57 -7.60
CA LYS A 206 5.19 25.52 -7.26
C LYS A 206 4.15 25.65 -8.36
N ALA A 207 4.57 25.66 -9.62
CA ALA A 207 3.66 25.78 -10.77
C ALA A 207 2.83 24.53 -10.98
N LEU A 208 3.39 23.34 -10.73
CA LEU A 208 2.70 22.06 -10.86
C LEU A 208 1.71 21.79 -9.72
N GLU A 209 1.94 22.32 -8.52
CA GLU A 209 1.13 22.01 -7.34
C GLU A 209 -0.38 22.22 -7.56
N PRO A 210 -0.88 23.41 -7.99
CA PRO A 210 -2.32 23.60 -8.18
C PRO A 210 -2.89 22.66 -9.25
N MET A 211 -2.22 22.50 -10.39
CA MET A 211 -2.66 21.64 -11.48
C MET A 211 -2.76 20.16 -11.07
N VAL A 212 -1.79 19.67 -10.30
CA VAL A 212 -1.82 18.28 -9.81
C VAL A 212 -2.93 18.07 -8.79
N ARG A 213 -3.15 19.02 -7.87
CA ARG A 213 -4.23 18.95 -6.89
C ARG A 213 -5.60 18.92 -7.57
N GLU A 214 -5.84 19.85 -8.50
CA GLU A 214 -7.08 19.90 -9.30
C GLU A 214 -7.31 18.59 -10.08
N THR A 215 -6.24 18.01 -10.65
CA THR A 215 -6.34 16.73 -11.37
C THR A 215 -6.71 15.58 -10.41
N VAL A 216 -6.09 15.54 -9.22
CA VAL A 216 -6.41 14.53 -8.21
C VAL A 216 -7.85 14.67 -7.72
N ASP A 217 -8.30 15.88 -7.44
CA ASP A 217 -9.68 16.15 -7.02
C ASP A 217 -10.66 15.74 -8.12
N ALA A 218 -10.39 16.11 -9.39
CA ALA A 218 -11.21 15.70 -10.53
C ALA A 218 -11.31 14.18 -10.72
N ILE A 219 -10.24 13.43 -10.42
CA ILE A 219 -10.26 11.96 -10.47
C ILE A 219 -11.23 11.39 -9.43
N PHE A 220 -11.21 11.91 -8.21
CA PHE A 220 -12.09 11.42 -7.14
C PHE A 220 -13.55 11.88 -7.30
N ASP A 221 -13.77 13.05 -7.85
CA ASP A 221 -15.11 13.61 -8.07
C ASP A 221 -15.82 13.01 -9.28
N ASN A 222 -15.08 12.76 -10.38
CA ASN A 222 -15.68 12.45 -11.67
C ASN A 222 -15.24 11.09 -12.25
N GLY A 223 -14.25 10.44 -11.64
CA GLY A 223 -13.58 9.25 -12.18
C GLY A 223 -12.51 9.56 -13.22
N PRO A 224 -11.58 8.60 -13.45
CA PRO A 224 -10.41 8.83 -14.31
C PRO A 224 -10.76 9.17 -15.76
N GLU A 225 -11.81 8.58 -16.33
CA GLU A 225 -12.23 8.78 -17.72
C GLU A 225 -12.65 10.24 -18.00
N ARG A 226 -13.34 10.86 -17.04
CA ARG A 226 -13.79 12.25 -17.15
C ARG A 226 -12.72 13.25 -16.76
N ALA A 227 -11.84 12.87 -15.83
CA ALA A 227 -10.72 13.70 -15.39
C ALA A 227 -9.60 13.81 -16.44
N LEU A 228 -9.51 12.86 -17.38
CA LEU A 228 -8.47 12.87 -18.40
C LEU A 228 -8.58 14.09 -19.32
N THR A 229 -7.52 14.88 -19.37
CA THR A 229 -7.35 16.06 -20.24
C THR A 229 -6.10 15.92 -21.11
N GLY A 230 -5.77 16.96 -21.86
CA GLY A 230 -4.52 17.02 -22.63
C GLY A 230 -4.63 16.47 -24.06
N PRO A 231 -3.49 16.28 -24.75
CA PRO A 231 -3.47 15.98 -26.18
C PRO A 231 -4.10 14.64 -26.53
N ILE A 232 -3.93 13.61 -25.70
CA ILE A 232 -4.51 12.28 -25.95
C ILE A 232 -6.04 12.34 -25.90
N SER A 233 -6.61 13.00 -24.90
CA SER A 233 -8.08 13.09 -24.78
C SER A 233 -8.74 13.92 -25.89
N ARG A 234 -7.96 14.77 -26.58
CA ARG A 234 -8.41 15.56 -27.76
C ARG A 234 -8.06 14.89 -29.10
N GLY A 235 -7.39 13.72 -29.08
CA GLY A 235 -6.96 13.04 -30.29
C GLY A 235 -5.82 13.75 -31.05
N ASP A 236 -4.99 14.56 -30.38
CA ASP A 236 -3.89 15.33 -31.02
C ASP A 236 -2.65 14.45 -31.24
N VAL A 237 -2.71 13.65 -32.31
CA VAL A 237 -1.66 12.72 -32.72
C VAL A 237 -0.33 13.43 -33.01
N ALA A 238 -0.37 14.64 -33.60
CA ALA A 238 0.83 15.37 -33.98
C ALA A 238 1.64 15.79 -32.74
N THR A 239 0.96 16.32 -31.72
CA THR A 239 1.60 16.70 -30.46
C THR A 239 2.16 15.47 -29.74
N VAL A 240 1.41 14.38 -29.66
CA VAL A 240 1.85 13.12 -28.99
C VAL A 240 3.10 12.55 -29.68
N ARG A 241 3.12 12.50 -31.03
CA ARG A 241 4.26 12.03 -31.79
C ARG A 241 5.52 12.88 -31.55
N ARG A 242 5.37 14.20 -31.58
CA ARG A 242 6.48 15.14 -31.33
C ARG A 242 7.02 15.00 -29.91
N GLN A 243 6.15 14.95 -28.91
CA GLN A 243 6.56 14.77 -27.52
C GLN A 243 7.28 13.43 -27.32
N ARG A 244 6.75 12.33 -27.87
CA ARG A 244 7.39 11.00 -27.81
C ARG A 244 8.80 11.02 -28.40
N ALA A 245 8.99 11.65 -29.55
CA ALA A 245 10.28 11.76 -30.20
C ALA A 245 11.29 12.56 -29.36
N VAL A 246 10.92 13.76 -28.95
CA VAL A 246 11.81 14.67 -28.21
C VAL A 246 12.17 14.10 -26.84
N ILE A 247 11.20 13.54 -26.11
CA ILE A 247 11.43 12.95 -24.79
C ILE A 247 12.33 11.72 -24.92
N GLY A 248 12.07 10.83 -25.88
CA GLY A 248 12.84 9.62 -26.08
C GLY A 248 14.30 9.87 -26.50
N SER A 249 14.56 10.93 -27.27
CA SER A 249 15.93 11.33 -27.62
C SER A 249 16.67 12.04 -26.50
N TRP A 250 15.95 12.68 -25.57
CA TRP A 250 16.55 13.33 -24.42
C TRP A 250 16.86 12.32 -23.30
N ASP A 251 15.91 11.43 -22.98
CA ASP A 251 16.00 10.46 -21.89
C ASP A 251 15.16 9.23 -22.25
N ALA A 252 15.84 8.12 -22.52
CA ALA A 252 15.19 6.89 -22.96
C ALA A 252 14.23 6.30 -21.92
N GLU A 253 14.58 6.37 -20.61
CA GLU A 253 13.73 5.85 -19.54
C GLU A 253 12.45 6.67 -19.37
N ILE A 254 12.58 8.00 -19.37
CA ILE A 254 11.42 8.90 -19.35
C ILE A 254 10.58 8.74 -20.63
N GLY A 255 11.24 8.49 -21.77
CA GLY A 255 10.57 8.17 -23.01
C GLY A 255 9.71 6.91 -22.94
N GLU A 256 10.22 5.85 -22.34
CA GLU A 256 9.42 4.62 -22.13
C GLU A 256 8.30 4.80 -21.12
N LEU A 257 8.52 5.59 -20.06
CA LEU A 257 7.47 5.96 -19.11
C LEU A 257 6.35 6.74 -19.83
N TYR A 258 6.71 7.73 -20.66
CA TYR A 258 5.75 8.51 -21.47
C TYR A 258 4.94 7.60 -22.40
N ARG A 259 5.61 6.65 -23.08
CA ARG A 259 4.96 5.67 -23.95
C ARG A 259 3.96 4.79 -23.20
N GLY A 260 4.40 4.17 -22.09
CA GLY A 260 3.57 3.27 -21.30
C GLY A 260 2.33 3.95 -20.74
N LEU A 261 2.48 5.11 -20.12
CA LEU A 261 1.36 5.90 -19.61
C LEU A 261 0.47 6.44 -20.73
N GLY A 262 1.07 6.82 -21.86
CA GLY A 262 0.33 7.24 -23.05
C GLY A 262 -0.60 6.17 -23.57
N LEU A 263 -0.18 4.90 -23.62
CA LEU A 263 -1.02 3.77 -24.01
C LEU A 263 -2.20 3.56 -23.06
N VAL A 264 -1.98 3.69 -21.75
CA VAL A 264 -3.06 3.64 -20.75
C VAL A 264 -4.04 4.80 -20.94
N ALA A 265 -3.53 6.01 -21.18
CA ALA A 265 -4.35 7.19 -21.41
C ALA A 265 -5.18 7.07 -22.72
N VAL A 266 -4.64 6.45 -23.78
CA VAL A 266 -5.41 6.17 -25.02
C VAL A 266 -6.57 5.21 -24.73
N ALA A 267 -6.32 4.13 -24.01
CA ALA A 267 -7.38 3.18 -23.63
C ALA A 267 -8.47 3.87 -22.79
N LEU A 268 -8.07 4.74 -21.87
CA LEU A 268 -8.99 5.51 -21.03
C LEU A 268 -9.81 6.54 -21.83
N ALA A 269 -9.19 7.22 -22.81
CA ALA A 269 -9.90 8.15 -23.68
C ALA A 269 -10.91 7.45 -24.60
N GLU A 270 -10.57 6.25 -25.07
CA GLU A 270 -11.45 5.43 -25.91
C GLU A 270 -12.65 4.88 -25.10
N SER A 271 -12.41 4.31 -23.92
CA SER A 271 -13.50 3.83 -23.03
C SER A 271 -14.43 4.96 -22.57
N GLY A 272 -13.87 6.15 -22.31
CA GLY A 272 -14.61 7.35 -21.98
C GLY A 272 -15.31 8.04 -23.18
N ARG A 273 -15.23 7.46 -24.39
CA ARG A 273 -15.79 8.00 -25.64
C ARG A 273 -15.31 9.41 -25.97
N ARG A 274 -14.08 9.76 -25.55
CA ARG A 274 -13.43 11.04 -25.88
C ARG A 274 -12.87 11.04 -27.29
N ILE A 275 -12.44 9.87 -27.78
CA ILE A 275 -11.93 9.61 -29.10
C ILE A 275 -12.55 8.33 -29.66
N ASP A 276 -12.63 8.23 -30.99
CA ASP A 276 -13.06 7.02 -31.66
C ASP A 276 -11.93 5.99 -31.84
N ALA A 277 -12.27 4.78 -32.29
CA ALA A 277 -11.32 3.68 -32.44
C ALA A 277 -10.23 3.99 -33.49
N TRP A 278 -10.56 4.75 -34.53
CA TRP A 278 -9.58 5.14 -35.56
C TRP A 278 -8.53 6.08 -34.94
N ARG A 279 -8.98 7.11 -34.23
CA ARG A 279 -8.08 8.07 -33.57
C ARG A 279 -7.25 7.40 -32.47
N ALA A 280 -7.83 6.42 -31.75
CA ALA A 280 -7.10 5.62 -30.77
C ALA A 280 -5.98 4.80 -31.43
N ALA A 281 -6.24 4.21 -32.62
CA ALA A 281 -5.23 3.46 -33.38
C ALA A 281 -4.07 4.37 -33.83
N GLU A 282 -4.36 5.60 -34.32
CA GLU A 282 -3.33 6.58 -34.69
C GLU A 282 -2.45 7.00 -33.50
N LEU A 283 -3.06 7.25 -32.34
CA LEU A 283 -2.34 7.60 -31.12
C LEU A 283 -1.46 6.43 -30.64
N ARG A 284 -1.96 5.20 -30.67
CA ARG A 284 -1.14 4.01 -30.36
C ARG A 284 0.06 3.89 -31.30
N ALA A 285 -0.15 4.10 -32.60
CA ALA A 285 0.94 4.10 -33.58
C ALA A 285 1.97 5.21 -33.31
N ALA A 286 1.52 6.41 -32.95
CA ALA A 286 2.41 7.52 -32.61
C ALA A 286 3.27 7.25 -31.35
N LEU A 287 2.74 6.48 -30.39
CA LEU A 287 3.43 6.10 -29.17
C LEU A 287 4.40 4.91 -29.36
N THR A 288 4.11 3.98 -30.30
CA THR A 288 4.84 2.72 -30.43
C THR A 288 5.86 2.69 -31.55
N LYS A 289 5.71 3.51 -32.61
CA LYS A 289 6.72 3.58 -33.67
C LYS A 289 8.04 4.09 -33.11
N VAL A 290 9.06 3.26 -33.25
CA VAL A 290 10.45 3.68 -33.00
C VAL A 290 10.77 4.70 -34.10
N ILE A 291 11.07 5.91 -33.70
CA ILE A 291 11.61 6.93 -34.63
C ILE A 291 13.11 6.63 -34.69
N GLY A 292 13.54 5.98 -35.80
CA GLY A 292 14.93 5.81 -36.13
C GLY A 292 15.62 7.14 -36.40
#